data_b05aebd72f2210ac64389de2e4cff991
#
_entry.id   b05aebd72f2210ac64389de2e4cff991
#
_cell.length_a   1.000
_cell.length_b   1.000
_cell.length_c   1.000
_cell.angle_alpha   90.00
_cell.angle_beta   90.00
_cell.angle_gamma   90.00
#
_symmetry.space_group_name_H-M   'P 1'
#
loop_
_entity.id
_entity.type
_entity.pdbx_description
1 polymer ?
#
loop_
_entity_poly.entity_id
_entity_poly.type
_entity_poly.pdbx_seq_one_letter_code
_entity_poly.pdbx_strand_id
1 'polypeptide(L)'
;PEYLKQIGLITKVPSADADIGLLMDRALEKVAFLPFGLKVDKWRWQVFRGETSPANYNQAWVDLGLKYQGIIPPGTRPGDAFDAGAKFRVPGNTPYLRYFLSFILQFQFQKAACEQAGWTGPLHRCSIYNNKEVGAKFAKMLEMGASKPWPEALEAFTGTREIDGSALVAYFAPLQAWMKEQNAGQTCGW
;
A
#
# COMPACT_ATOMS: atom_id res chain seq x y z
N PRO A 1 -4.88 -14.82 13.53
CA PRO A 1 -6.14 -15.62 13.46
C PRO A 1 -6.52 -16.21 14.82
N GLU A 2 -5.57 -16.72 15.63
CA GLU A 2 -5.84 -17.32 16.94
C GLU A 2 -6.56 -16.35 17.90
N TYR A 3 -6.14 -15.07 17.91
CA TYR A 3 -6.80 -14.04 18.68
C TYR A 3 -8.26 -13.85 18.27
N LEU A 4 -8.57 -13.84 16.97
CA LEU A 4 -9.93 -13.70 16.47
C LEU A 4 -10.82 -14.88 16.92
N LYS A 5 -10.25 -16.09 16.97
CA LYS A 5 -10.92 -17.26 17.53
C LYS A 5 -11.15 -17.13 19.04
N GLN A 6 -10.14 -16.65 19.78
CA GLN A 6 -10.24 -16.46 21.22
C GLN A 6 -11.34 -15.48 21.63
N ILE A 7 -11.55 -14.41 20.85
CA ILE A 7 -12.61 -13.41 21.11
C ILE A 7 -13.95 -13.75 20.42
N GLY A 8 -14.07 -14.92 19.80
CA GLY A 8 -15.31 -15.42 19.20
C GLY A 8 -15.70 -14.83 17.85
N LEU A 9 -14.82 -14.07 17.19
CA LEU A 9 -15.08 -13.51 15.86
C LEU A 9 -14.98 -14.53 14.73
N ILE A 10 -14.24 -15.62 14.94
CA ILE A 10 -14.20 -16.77 14.04
C ILE A 10 -14.28 -18.06 14.85
N THR A 11 -14.91 -19.09 14.30
CA THR A 11 -15.02 -20.40 14.96
C THR A 11 -13.82 -21.29 14.67
N LYS A 12 -13.22 -21.14 13.49
CA LYS A 12 -12.07 -21.92 13.01
C LYS A 12 -11.03 -21.01 12.39
N VAL A 13 -9.76 -21.21 12.74
CA VAL A 13 -8.65 -20.56 12.08
C VAL A 13 -8.51 -21.14 10.67
N PRO A 14 -8.44 -20.32 9.61
CA PRO A 14 -8.23 -20.78 8.24
C PRO A 14 -6.92 -21.59 8.11
N SER A 15 -6.97 -22.68 7.35
CA SER A 15 -5.77 -23.45 7.01
C SER A 15 -4.84 -22.69 6.05
N ALA A 16 -3.65 -23.23 5.81
CA ALA A 16 -2.70 -22.64 4.85
C ALA A 16 -3.27 -22.63 3.42
N ASP A 17 -4.19 -23.50 3.08
CA ASP A 17 -4.83 -23.55 1.76
C ASP A 17 -5.62 -22.26 1.43
N ALA A 18 -6.06 -21.52 2.47
CA ALA A 18 -6.75 -20.25 2.28
C ALA A 18 -5.80 -19.06 2.04
N ASP A 19 -4.50 -19.21 2.22
CA ASP A 19 -3.54 -18.09 2.20
C ASP A 19 -3.50 -17.37 0.87
N ILE A 20 -3.52 -18.08 -0.24
CA ILE A 20 -3.46 -17.46 -1.57
C ILE A 20 -4.68 -16.57 -1.81
N GLY A 21 -5.88 -17.03 -1.47
CA GLY A 21 -7.10 -16.21 -1.58
C GLY A 21 -7.06 -14.96 -0.70
N LEU A 22 -6.61 -15.11 0.54
CA LEU A 22 -6.48 -13.99 1.49
C LEU A 22 -5.40 -12.98 1.03
N LEU A 23 -4.27 -13.47 0.51
CA LEU A 23 -3.21 -12.62 -0.04
C LEU A 23 -3.66 -11.91 -1.32
N MET A 24 -4.43 -12.58 -2.19
CA MET A 24 -4.99 -11.97 -3.40
C MET A 24 -5.92 -10.82 -3.06
N ASP A 25 -6.88 -11.05 -2.15
CA ASP A 25 -7.79 -10.00 -1.68
C ASP A 25 -7.02 -8.81 -1.10
N ARG A 26 -6.02 -9.08 -0.26
CA ARG A 26 -5.15 -8.04 0.29
C ARG A 26 -4.33 -7.31 -0.78
N ALA A 27 -3.83 -8.01 -1.79
CA ALA A 27 -3.07 -7.42 -2.89
C ALA A 27 -3.95 -6.51 -3.77
N LEU A 28 -5.17 -6.91 -4.07
CA LEU A 28 -6.14 -6.08 -4.79
C LEU A 28 -6.44 -4.78 -4.08
N GLU A 29 -6.45 -4.80 -2.74
CA GLU A 29 -6.61 -3.57 -1.93
C GLU A 29 -5.31 -2.74 -1.88
N LYS A 30 -4.18 -3.36 -1.54
CA LYS A 30 -2.96 -2.64 -1.15
C LYS A 30 -2.01 -2.37 -2.31
N VAL A 31 -1.77 -3.35 -3.17
CA VAL A 31 -0.84 -3.21 -4.29
C VAL A 31 -1.48 -2.43 -5.43
N ALA A 32 -2.73 -2.75 -5.80
CA ALA A 32 -3.45 -2.05 -6.86
C ALA A 32 -3.69 -0.55 -6.54
N PHE A 33 -3.71 -0.18 -5.26
CA PHE A 33 -3.81 1.22 -4.86
C PHE A 33 -2.54 2.04 -5.17
N LEU A 34 -1.35 1.44 -5.14
CA LEU A 34 -0.08 2.16 -5.25
C LEU A 34 0.02 3.03 -6.51
N PRO A 35 -0.22 2.50 -7.72
CA PRO A 35 -0.17 3.33 -8.93
C PRO A 35 -1.22 4.43 -8.95
N PHE A 36 -2.41 4.21 -8.37
CA PHE A 36 -3.41 5.25 -8.22
C PHE A 36 -2.95 6.36 -7.26
N GLY A 37 -2.44 6.00 -6.10
CA GLY A 37 -1.93 6.96 -5.11
C GLY A 37 -0.81 7.83 -5.68
N LEU A 38 0.09 7.23 -6.46
CA LEU A 38 1.16 7.94 -7.16
C LEU A 38 0.62 8.88 -8.25
N LYS A 39 -0.32 8.40 -9.06
CA LYS A 39 -0.96 9.17 -10.15
C LYS A 39 -1.55 10.47 -9.64
N VAL A 40 -2.31 10.43 -8.54
CA VAL A 40 -3.01 11.61 -7.99
C VAL A 40 -2.04 12.76 -7.73
N ASP A 41 -0.95 12.51 -7.00
CA ASP A 41 -0.01 13.59 -6.69
C ASP A 41 0.92 13.94 -7.85
N LYS A 42 1.24 13.01 -8.74
CA LYS A 42 1.95 13.36 -9.97
C LYS A 42 1.15 14.33 -10.82
N TRP A 43 -0.16 14.11 -10.99
CA TRP A 43 -1.03 15.03 -11.68
C TRP A 43 -1.10 16.39 -10.98
N ARG A 44 -1.28 16.42 -9.66
CA ARG A 44 -1.31 17.67 -8.88
C ARG A 44 -0.01 18.48 -9.05
N TRP A 45 1.15 17.82 -9.01
CA TRP A 45 2.43 18.48 -9.21
C TRP A 45 2.63 19.00 -10.63
N GLN A 46 2.14 18.31 -11.67
CA GLN A 46 2.12 18.84 -13.03
C GLN A 46 1.31 20.14 -13.11
N VAL A 47 0.15 20.18 -12.46
CA VAL A 47 -0.67 21.40 -12.37
C VAL A 47 0.06 22.52 -11.65
N PHE A 48 0.61 22.26 -10.46
CA PHE A 48 1.28 23.27 -9.66
C PHE A 48 2.56 23.85 -10.31
N ARG A 49 3.23 23.05 -11.12
CA ARG A 49 4.42 23.48 -11.87
C ARG A 49 4.07 24.16 -13.20
N GLY A 50 2.80 24.19 -13.58
CA GLY A 50 2.38 24.70 -14.89
C GLY A 50 2.76 23.79 -16.07
N GLU A 51 3.10 22.53 -15.80
CA GLU A 51 3.44 21.53 -16.83
C GLU A 51 2.20 21.08 -17.62
N THR A 52 1.01 21.25 -17.04
CA THR A 52 -0.27 21.04 -17.72
C THR A 52 -1.23 22.20 -17.46
N SER A 53 -1.94 22.63 -18.50
CA SER A 53 -2.89 23.74 -18.43
C SER A 53 -4.33 23.23 -18.21
N PRO A 54 -5.28 24.10 -17.84
CA PRO A 54 -6.68 23.73 -17.71
C PRO A 54 -7.26 23.03 -18.95
N ALA A 55 -6.85 23.41 -20.16
CA ALA A 55 -7.29 22.79 -21.41
C ALA A 55 -6.84 21.30 -21.51
N ASN A 56 -5.79 20.91 -20.80
CA ASN A 56 -5.20 19.57 -20.87
C ASN A 56 -5.32 18.78 -19.56
N TYR A 57 -5.99 19.30 -18.55
CA TYR A 57 -6.08 18.63 -17.24
C TYR A 57 -6.61 17.21 -17.32
N ASN A 58 -7.67 17.01 -18.11
CA ASN A 58 -8.26 15.67 -18.20
C ASN A 58 -7.39 14.71 -19.02
N GLN A 59 -6.80 15.17 -20.11
CA GLN A 59 -5.89 14.35 -20.91
C GLN A 59 -4.67 13.90 -20.09
N ALA A 60 -4.04 14.80 -19.35
CA ALA A 60 -2.92 14.46 -18.45
C ALA A 60 -3.32 13.43 -17.37
N TRP A 61 -4.56 13.51 -16.86
CA TRP A 61 -5.09 12.51 -15.94
C TRP A 61 -5.25 11.12 -16.57
N VAL A 62 -5.74 11.07 -17.82
CA VAL A 62 -5.89 9.83 -18.59
C VAL A 62 -4.51 9.23 -18.90
N ASP A 63 -3.58 10.04 -19.38
CA ASP A 63 -2.22 9.60 -19.73
C ASP A 63 -1.48 9.00 -18.53
N LEU A 64 -1.60 9.61 -17.35
CA LEU A 64 -1.07 9.06 -16.11
C LEU A 64 -1.80 7.77 -15.69
N GLY A 65 -3.10 7.67 -15.97
CA GLY A 65 -3.87 6.44 -15.76
C GLY A 65 -3.35 5.29 -16.59
N LEU A 66 -3.16 5.53 -17.88
CA LEU A 66 -2.58 4.54 -18.79
C LEU A 66 -1.14 4.17 -18.35
N LYS A 67 -0.32 5.18 -18.07
CA LYS A 67 1.09 4.97 -17.72
C LYS A 67 1.31 4.16 -16.44
N TYR A 68 0.56 4.44 -15.38
CA TYR A 68 0.82 3.86 -14.05
C TYR A 68 -0.15 2.76 -13.64
N GLN A 69 -1.39 2.80 -14.12
CA GLN A 69 -2.42 1.82 -13.79
C GLN A 69 -2.78 0.89 -14.96
N GLY A 70 -2.39 1.25 -16.20
CA GLY A 70 -2.79 0.53 -17.41
C GLY A 70 -4.29 0.62 -17.71
N ILE A 71 -4.95 1.68 -17.27
CA ILE A 71 -6.39 1.88 -17.46
C ILE A 71 -6.67 3.10 -18.32
N ILE A 72 -7.73 3.02 -19.11
CA ILE A 72 -8.27 4.11 -19.93
C ILE A 72 -9.75 4.30 -19.60
N PRO A 73 -10.33 5.47 -19.88
CA PRO A 73 -11.77 5.67 -19.79
C PRO A 73 -12.53 4.67 -20.70
N PRO A 74 -13.72 4.22 -20.30
CA PRO A 74 -14.51 3.27 -21.09
C PRO A 74 -15.09 3.85 -22.39
N GLY A 75 -14.91 5.14 -22.64
CA GLY A 75 -15.36 5.85 -23.84
C GLY A 75 -14.77 7.24 -23.95
N THR A 76 -15.09 7.94 -25.04
CA THR A 76 -14.63 9.32 -25.29
C THR A 76 -15.11 10.24 -24.17
N ARG A 77 -14.19 11.04 -23.63
CA ARG A 77 -14.50 12.05 -22.63
C ARG A 77 -14.80 13.39 -23.30
N PRO A 78 -15.80 14.16 -22.83
CA PRO A 78 -16.03 15.52 -23.30
C PRO A 78 -14.79 16.40 -23.10
N GLY A 79 -14.61 17.43 -23.94
CA GLY A 79 -13.46 18.33 -23.87
C GLY A 79 -13.37 19.16 -22.57
N ASP A 80 -14.50 19.34 -21.87
CA ASP A 80 -14.64 20.02 -20.59
C ASP A 80 -14.64 19.04 -19.39
N ALA A 81 -14.40 17.74 -19.61
CA ALA A 81 -14.37 16.74 -18.54
C ALA A 81 -13.24 17.04 -17.55
N PHE A 82 -13.51 16.80 -16.28
CA PHE A 82 -12.56 16.97 -15.18
C PHE A 82 -12.56 15.73 -14.26
N ASP A 83 -12.11 14.61 -14.77
CA ASP A 83 -12.13 13.32 -14.06
C ASP A 83 -11.29 13.34 -12.77
N ALA A 84 -10.18 14.10 -12.76
CA ALA A 84 -9.36 14.28 -11.56
C ALA A 84 -10.16 14.88 -10.41
N GLY A 85 -11.13 15.74 -10.70
CA GLY A 85 -12.01 16.38 -9.71
C GLY A 85 -12.94 15.43 -8.97
N ALA A 86 -13.21 14.24 -9.54
CA ALA A 86 -13.97 13.19 -8.86
C ALA A 86 -13.28 12.65 -7.61
N LYS A 87 -11.97 12.77 -7.53
CA LYS A 87 -11.22 12.51 -6.30
C LYS A 87 -11.26 13.74 -5.41
N PHE A 88 -12.11 13.77 -4.41
CA PHE A 88 -12.41 14.95 -3.56
C PHE A 88 -11.14 15.63 -2.98
N ARG A 89 -10.02 14.93 -2.82
CA ARG A 89 -8.75 15.49 -2.38
C ARG A 89 -8.07 16.37 -3.41
N VAL A 90 -8.45 16.23 -4.69
CA VAL A 90 -7.96 17.11 -5.75
C VAL A 90 -8.58 18.51 -5.60
N PRO A 91 -9.91 18.68 -5.64
CA PRO A 91 -10.52 20.00 -5.39
C PRO A 91 -10.31 20.49 -3.96
N GLY A 92 -10.20 19.59 -2.98
CA GLY A 92 -9.90 19.92 -1.59
C GLY A 92 -8.43 20.27 -1.32
N ASN A 93 -7.59 20.31 -2.36
CA ASN A 93 -6.16 20.64 -2.29
C ASN A 93 -5.40 19.89 -1.19
N THR A 94 -5.68 18.61 -1.03
CA THR A 94 -5.06 17.77 0.02
C THR A 94 -3.98 16.87 -0.57
N PRO A 95 -2.74 16.88 -0.05
CA PRO A 95 -1.68 15.97 -0.49
C PRO A 95 -2.11 14.51 -0.42
N TYR A 96 -1.75 13.72 -1.43
CA TYR A 96 -2.21 12.34 -1.54
C TYR A 96 -1.09 11.29 -1.45
N LEU A 97 0.15 11.65 -1.75
CA LEU A 97 1.31 10.74 -1.73
C LEU A 97 1.50 10.07 -0.36
N ARG A 98 1.02 10.70 0.72
CA ARG A 98 1.05 10.11 2.07
C ARG A 98 0.38 8.73 2.14
N TYR A 99 -0.66 8.49 1.33
CA TYR A 99 -1.33 7.18 1.28
C TYR A 99 -0.49 6.13 0.56
N PHE A 100 0.19 6.53 -0.52
CA PHE A 100 1.16 5.66 -1.18
C PHE A 100 2.28 5.23 -0.21
N LEU A 101 2.87 6.19 0.49
CA LEU A 101 3.93 5.92 1.46
C LEU A 101 3.44 5.09 2.64
N SER A 102 2.24 5.37 3.16
CA SER A 102 1.69 4.62 4.29
C SER A 102 1.40 3.16 3.93
N PHE A 103 1.06 2.86 2.67
CA PHE A 103 0.85 1.49 2.23
C PHE A 103 2.17 0.70 2.14
N ILE A 104 3.28 1.36 1.90
CA ILE A 104 4.60 0.75 1.99
C ILE A 104 5.03 0.59 3.45
N LEU A 105 4.90 1.66 4.24
CA LEU A 105 5.33 1.70 5.64
C LEU A 105 4.61 0.67 6.51
N GLN A 106 3.32 0.38 6.28
CA GLN A 106 2.59 -0.61 7.06
C GLN A 106 3.25 -2.00 6.99
N PHE A 107 3.77 -2.39 5.81
CA PHE A 107 4.48 -3.67 5.66
C PHE A 107 5.87 -3.62 6.29
N GLN A 108 6.55 -2.49 6.23
CA GLN A 108 7.85 -2.29 6.86
C GLN A 108 7.72 -2.36 8.40
N PHE A 109 6.71 -1.73 8.98
CA PHE A 109 6.40 -1.86 10.40
C PHE A 109 6.01 -3.28 10.79
N GLN A 110 5.16 -3.94 9.99
CA GLN A 110 4.77 -5.33 10.25
C GLN A 110 5.99 -6.26 10.24
N LYS A 111 6.88 -6.12 9.24
CA LYS A 111 8.11 -6.91 9.15
C LYS A 111 8.99 -6.69 10.38
N ALA A 112 9.27 -5.44 10.74
CA ALA A 112 10.08 -5.10 11.92
C ALA A 112 9.47 -5.65 13.22
N ALA A 113 8.15 -5.56 13.38
CA ALA A 113 7.45 -6.12 14.54
C ALA A 113 7.59 -7.64 14.61
N CYS A 114 7.47 -8.32 13.48
CA CYS A 114 7.59 -9.78 13.39
C CYS A 114 9.03 -10.25 13.70
N GLU A 115 10.03 -9.56 13.15
CA GLU A 115 11.44 -9.84 13.42
C GLU A 115 11.78 -9.66 14.91
N GLN A 116 11.30 -8.56 15.52
CA GLN A 116 11.46 -8.32 16.96
C GLN A 116 10.74 -9.35 17.83
N ALA A 117 9.65 -9.95 17.32
CA ALA A 117 8.94 -11.05 17.98
C ALA A 117 9.63 -12.43 17.79
N GLY A 118 10.75 -12.50 17.06
CA GLY A 118 11.43 -13.76 16.72
C GLY A 118 10.68 -14.62 15.71
N TRP A 119 9.77 -14.04 14.91
CA TRP A 119 9.02 -14.77 13.90
C TRP A 119 9.89 -15.17 12.71
N THR A 120 9.84 -16.44 12.31
CA THR A 120 10.63 -17.00 11.20
C THR A 120 9.78 -17.55 10.05
N GLY A 121 8.44 -17.53 10.19
CA GLY A 121 7.51 -17.99 9.18
C GLY A 121 7.13 -16.91 8.16
N PRO A 122 6.17 -17.20 7.26
CA PRO A 122 5.65 -16.22 6.30
C PRO A 122 5.09 -14.99 7.00
N LEU A 123 5.41 -13.79 6.49
CA LEU A 123 5.02 -12.52 7.13
C LEU A 123 3.50 -12.34 7.27
N HIS A 124 2.72 -12.82 6.30
CA HIS A 124 1.26 -12.72 6.34
C HIS A 124 0.61 -13.55 7.46
N ARG A 125 1.33 -14.53 8.01
CA ARG A 125 0.87 -15.34 9.15
C ARG A 125 1.42 -14.86 10.49
N CYS A 126 2.32 -13.90 10.49
CA CYS A 126 2.85 -13.33 11.71
C CYS A 126 1.78 -12.62 12.53
N SER A 127 1.82 -12.84 13.84
CA SER A 127 1.02 -12.11 14.80
C SER A 127 1.91 -11.71 15.99
N ILE A 128 1.85 -10.44 16.34
CA ILE A 128 2.49 -9.89 17.53
C ILE A 128 1.53 -9.76 18.71
N TYR A 129 0.34 -10.35 18.57
CA TYR A 129 -0.66 -10.29 19.63
C TYR A 129 -0.08 -10.80 20.96
N ASN A 130 -0.33 -10.04 22.02
CA ASN A 130 0.16 -10.27 23.37
C ASN A 130 1.70 -10.24 23.55
N ASN A 131 2.46 -9.79 22.54
CA ASN A 131 3.90 -9.54 22.67
C ASN A 131 4.11 -8.16 23.28
N LYS A 132 4.23 -8.09 24.61
CA LYS A 132 4.36 -6.84 25.36
C LYS A 132 5.66 -6.10 25.06
N GLU A 133 6.73 -6.81 24.73
CA GLU A 133 8.02 -6.20 24.41
C GLU A 133 7.97 -5.43 23.09
N VAL A 134 7.46 -6.07 22.03
CA VAL A 134 7.26 -5.42 20.74
C VAL A 134 6.25 -4.26 20.86
N GLY A 135 5.18 -4.48 21.65
CA GLY A 135 4.18 -3.45 21.94
C GLY A 135 4.80 -2.21 22.61
N ALA A 136 5.67 -2.40 23.58
CA ALA A 136 6.38 -1.29 24.27
C ALA A 136 7.30 -0.51 23.32
N LYS A 137 8.01 -1.18 22.41
CA LYS A 137 8.85 -0.53 21.40
C LYS A 137 7.99 0.26 20.40
N PHE A 138 6.86 -0.30 19.98
CA PHE A 138 5.91 0.41 19.11
C PHE A 138 5.32 1.63 19.80
N ALA A 139 4.92 1.52 21.06
CA ALA A 139 4.42 2.63 21.87
C ALA A 139 5.43 3.77 21.96
N LYS A 140 6.72 3.47 22.21
CA LYS A 140 7.80 4.47 22.20
C LYS A 140 7.88 5.28 20.91
N MET A 141 7.73 4.62 19.76
CA MET A 141 7.68 5.33 18.48
C MET A 141 6.44 6.24 18.40
N LEU A 142 5.26 5.75 18.80
CA LEU A 142 4.01 6.53 18.77
C LEU A 142 4.05 7.73 19.73
N GLU A 143 4.67 7.59 20.90
CA GLU A 143 4.85 8.66 21.89
C GLU A 143 5.68 9.84 21.37
N MET A 144 6.52 9.61 20.35
CA MET A 144 7.26 10.69 19.68
C MET A 144 6.32 11.68 18.99
N GLY A 145 5.16 11.21 18.49
CA GLY A 145 4.20 12.02 17.76
C GLY A 145 4.84 12.82 16.62
N ALA A 146 4.61 14.10 16.58
CA ALA A 146 5.21 15.04 15.62
C ALA A 146 6.40 15.84 16.21
N SER A 147 6.93 15.45 17.36
CA SER A 147 8.04 16.15 18.04
C SER A 147 9.39 15.96 17.35
N LYS A 148 9.50 14.95 16.48
CA LYS A 148 10.71 14.60 15.73
C LYS A 148 10.40 14.45 14.25
N PRO A 149 11.39 14.63 13.36
CA PRO A 149 11.26 14.27 11.95
C PRO A 149 10.89 12.80 11.79
N TRP A 150 10.04 12.49 10.81
CA TRP A 150 9.55 11.13 10.57
C TRP A 150 10.65 10.05 10.40
N PRO A 151 11.86 10.34 9.85
CA PRO A 151 12.90 9.32 9.77
C PRO A 151 13.40 8.84 11.13
N GLU A 152 13.37 9.71 12.15
CA GLU A 152 13.73 9.33 13.52
C GLU A 152 12.68 8.41 14.14
N ALA A 153 11.41 8.69 13.91
CA ALA A 153 10.32 7.82 14.34
C ALA A 153 10.37 6.44 13.65
N LEU A 154 10.67 6.44 12.35
CA LEU A 154 10.84 5.19 11.60
C LEU A 154 12.01 4.36 12.16
N GLU A 155 13.17 4.98 12.35
CA GLU A 155 14.37 4.36 12.91
C GLU A 155 14.14 3.79 14.33
N ALA A 156 13.40 4.52 15.16
CA ALA A 156 13.14 4.09 16.54
C ALA A 156 12.43 2.73 16.64
N PHE A 157 11.67 2.35 15.63
CA PHE A 157 10.98 1.06 15.60
C PHE A 157 11.56 0.06 14.62
N THR A 158 12.00 0.50 13.43
CA THR A 158 12.45 -0.39 12.36
C THR A 158 13.96 -0.53 12.25
N GLY A 159 14.72 0.34 12.91
CA GLY A 159 16.18 0.39 12.82
C GLY A 159 16.72 1.04 11.54
N THR A 160 15.85 1.61 10.69
CA THR A 160 16.25 2.31 9.47
C THR A 160 15.51 3.65 9.32
N ARG A 161 16.17 4.62 8.70
CA ARG A 161 15.62 5.95 8.42
C ARG A 161 14.96 6.05 7.04
N GLU A 162 15.04 4.98 6.24
CA GLU A 162 14.59 4.96 4.85
C GLU A 162 13.32 4.14 4.69
N ILE A 163 12.43 4.63 3.83
CA ILE A 163 11.25 3.89 3.41
C ILE A 163 11.68 2.85 2.38
N ASP A 164 11.39 1.59 2.66
CA ASP A 164 11.76 0.46 1.82
C ASP A 164 10.56 -0.41 1.46
N GLY A 165 10.40 -0.70 0.16
CA GLY A 165 9.35 -1.56 -0.36
C GLY A 165 9.60 -3.06 -0.24
N SER A 166 10.80 -3.49 0.18
CA SER A 166 11.15 -4.92 0.24
C SER A 166 10.23 -5.72 1.18
N ALA A 167 9.76 -5.09 2.25
CA ALA A 167 8.83 -5.71 3.20
C ALA A 167 7.47 -6.05 2.56
N LEU A 168 6.97 -5.16 1.69
CA LEU A 168 5.75 -5.42 0.90
C LEU A 168 5.96 -6.61 -0.06
N VAL A 169 7.09 -6.62 -0.77
CA VAL A 169 7.44 -7.75 -1.66
C VAL A 169 7.54 -9.05 -0.89
N ALA A 170 8.20 -9.06 0.27
CA ALA A 170 8.33 -10.24 1.12
C ALA A 170 6.98 -10.73 1.67
N TYR A 171 6.06 -9.81 2.00
CA TYR A 171 4.72 -10.16 2.46
C TYR A 171 3.91 -10.92 1.39
N PHE A 172 4.01 -10.48 0.14
CA PHE A 172 3.29 -11.08 -0.98
C PHE A 172 4.09 -12.16 -1.75
N ALA A 173 5.27 -12.54 -1.30
CA ALA A 173 6.11 -13.53 -1.97
C ALA A 173 5.40 -14.86 -2.27
N PRO A 174 4.57 -15.45 -1.38
CA PRO A 174 3.83 -16.67 -1.69
C PRO A 174 2.81 -16.49 -2.82
N LEU A 175 2.11 -15.35 -2.84
CA LEU A 175 1.18 -15.01 -3.91
C LEU A 175 1.91 -14.81 -5.25
N GLN A 176 3.04 -14.12 -5.22
CA GLN A 176 3.85 -13.89 -6.42
C GLN A 176 4.34 -15.21 -7.02
N ALA A 177 4.80 -16.15 -6.18
CA ALA A 177 5.22 -17.48 -6.62
C ALA A 177 4.05 -18.23 -7.27
N TRP A 178 2.89 -18.25 -6.64
CA TRP A 178 1.69 -18.89 -7.16
C TRP A 178 1.24 -18.27 -8.50
N MET A 179 1.19 -16.94 -8.60
CA MET A 179 0.84 -16.25 -9.85
C MET A 179 1.82 -16.58 -10.99
N LYS A 180 3.12 -16.63 -10.68
CA LYS A 180 4.14 -17.02 -11.67
C LYS A 180 3.92 -18.42 -12.21
N GLU A 181 3.53 -19.36 -11.36
CA GLU A 181 3.19 -20.72 -11.76
C GLU A 181 1.92 -20.77 -12.61
N GLN A 182 0.83 -20.09 -12.16
CA GLN A 182 -0.44 -20.07 -12.89
C GLN A 182 -0.35 -19.41 -14.27
N ASN A 183 0.50 -18.41 -14.41
CA ASN A 183 0.70 -17.66 -15.65
C ASN A 183 1.83 -18.23 -16.52
N ALA A 184 2.37 -19.41 -16.18
CA ALA A 184 3.43 -20.02 -16.98
C ALA A 184 2.96 -20.27 -18.42
N GLY A 185 3.72 -19.76 -19.40
CA GLY A 185 3.39 -19.88 -20.82
C GLY A 185 2.29 -18.93 -21.32
N GLN A 186 1.78 -18.04 -20.49
CA GLN A 186 0.82 -17.01 -20.87
C GLN A 186 1.50 -15.65 -21.06
N THR A 187 0.99 -14.84 -22.00
CA THR A 187 1.36 -13.42 -22.12
C THR A 187 0.42 -12.63 -21.22
N CYS A 188 0.97 -12.02 -20.17
CA CYS A 188 0.23 -11.18 -19.24
C CYS A 188 0.64 -9.71 -19.42
N GLY A 189 -0.35 -8.84 -19.34
CA GLY A 189 -0.16 -7.39 -19.51
C GLY A 189 -0.80 -6.86 -20.81
N TRP A 190 -0.54 -5.58 -21.08
CA TRP A 190 -1.02 -4.82 -22.25
C TRP A 190 0.12 -4.06 -22.89
#